data_d400661c9beb2bf51843af0c7d6b258b
#
_entry.id   d400661c9beb2bf51843af0c7d6b258b
#
_cell.length_a   1.000
_cell.length_b   1.000
_cell.length_c   1.000
_cell.angle_alpha   90.00
_cell.angle_beta   90.00
_cell.angle_gamma   90.00
#
_symmetry.space_group_name_H-M   'P 1'
#
loop_
_entity.id
_entity.type
_entity.pdbx_description
1 polymer ?
#
loop_
_entity_poly.entity_id
_entity_poly.type
_entity_poly.pdbx_seq_one_letter_code
_entity_poly.pdbx_strand_id
1 'polypeptide(L)'
;AVTLRNCEVKESPEWLQDKLRTIGLRPINNIVDVTNYIMFAYGQPLHCFDADMIKGGKVVVKTMPEGTPFVTLDGEEHKLSGRDLAICNVEEPMCIAGVFGGKGSGTYETTRNVLLESAYFNPTWIRKSARRHGLSTDASFRFERGIDPNGVIYALKQAAMLCKELAGGEIAMEIKDV
;
A
#
# COMPACT_ATOMS: atom_id res chain seq x y z
N ALA A 1 9.84 4.56 -2.34
CA ALA A 1 9.47 3.22 -2.83
C ALA A 1 10.69 2.35 -3.09
N VAL A 2 10.52 1.04 -3.04
CA VAL A 2 11.55 0.05 -3.38
C VAL A 2 10.90 -1.16 -4.05
N THR A 3 11.61 -1.78 -5.00
CA THR A 3 11.14 -2.99 -5.70
C THR A 3 11.92 -4.21 -5.25
N LEU A 4 11.20 -5.30 -4.97
CA LEU A 4 11.77 -6.64 -4.81
C LEU A 4 11.38 -7.48 -6.02
N ARG A 5 12.30 -8.34 -6.49
CA ARG A 5 12.10 -9.28 -7.60
C ARG A 5 12.20 -10.71 -7.13
N ASN A 6 11.61 -11.62 -7.90
CA ASN A 6 11.65 -13.05 -7.65
C ASN A 6 11.10 -13.45 -6.27
N CYS A 7 10.08 -12.73 -5.79
CA CYS A 7 9.37 -13.06 -4.56
C CYS A 7 8.44 -14.26 -4.76
N GLU A 8 8.29 -15.06 -3.73
CA GLU A 8 7.28 -16.12 -3.63
C GLU A 8 6.19 -15.65 -2.66
N VAL A 9 5.05 -15.25 -3.22
CA VAL A 9 3.87 -14.91 -2.41
C VAL A 9 3.20 -16.19 -1.95
N LYS A 10 3.10 -16.35 -0.62
CA LYS A 10 2.58 -17.54 0.05
C LYS A 10 2.02 -17.18 1.43
N GLU A 11 1.51 -18.17 2.11
CA GLU A 11 1.06 -18.00 3.50
C GLU A 11 2.20 -17.50 4.40
N SER A 12 1.86 -16.58 5.31
CA SER A 12 2.80 -16.05 6.29
C SER A 12 3.23 -17.11 7.31
N PRO A 13 4.44 -17.03 7.88
CA PRO A 13 4.83 -17.90 8.98
C PRO A 13 3.93 -17.66 10.20
N GLU A 14 3.76 -18.70 11.01
CA GLU A 14 2.83 -18.72 12.15
C GLU A 14 3.04 -17.56 13.12
N TRP A 15 4.29 -17.22 13.43
CA TRP A 15 4.59 -16.10 14.34
C TRP A 15 4.02 -14.75 13.85
N LEU A 16 4.02 -14.51 12.52
CA LEU A 16 3.48 -13.28 11.93
C LEU A 16 1.96 -13.31 11.92
N GLN A 17 1.38 -14.46 11.56
CA GLN A 17 -0.06 -14.66 11.63
C GLN A 17 -0.60 -14.44 13.05
N ASP A 18 0.06 -15.00 14.06
CA ASP A 18 -0.37 -14.87 15.46
C ASP A 18 -0.31 -13.43 15.95
N LYS A 19 0.75 -12.70 15.59
CA LYS A 19 0.83 -11.26 15.91
C LYS A 19 -0.35 -10.48 15.31
N LEU A 20 -0.69 -10.74 14.06
CA LEU A 20 -1.80 -10.07 13.38
C LEU A 20 -3.15 -10.48 13.98
N ARG A 21 -3.38 -11.77 14.25
CA ARG A 21 -4.60 -12.26 14.91
C ARG A 21 -4.78 -11.65 16.30
N THR A 22 -3.70 -11.46 17.06
CA THR A 22 -3.75 -10.86 18.40
C THR A 22 -4.32 -9.43 18.40
N ILE A 23 -4.13 -8.69 17.31
CA ILE A 23 -4.67 -7.35 17.13
C ILE A 23 -5.96 -7.32 16.29
N GLY A 24 -6.56 -8.49 16.03
CA GLY A 24 -7.83 -8.62 15.33
C GLY A 24 -7.73 -8.59 13.80
N LEU A 25 -6.54 -8.67 13.23
CA LEU A 25 -6.35 -8.74 11.78
C LEU A 25 -6.36 -10.18 11.28
N ARG A 26 -6.98 -10.38 10.13
CA ARG A 26 -6.92 -11.65 9.41
C ARG A 26 -5.66 -11.70 8.53
N PRO A 27 -4.78 -12.69 8.68
CA PRO A 27 -3.66 -12.91 7.78
C PRO A 27 -4.13 -13.15 6.33
N ILE A 28 -3.36 -12.67 5.37
CA ILE A 28 -3.67 -12.74 3.93
C ILE A 28 -2.55 -13.50 3.20
N ASN A 29 -1.37 -12.91 3.12
CA ASN A 29 -0.15 -13.53 2.57
C ASN A 29 1.08 -12.82 3.14
N ASN A 30 2.25 -13.43 2.96
CA ASN A 30 3.51 -12.96 3.53
C ASN A 30 3.92 -11.52 3.13
N ILE A 31 3.47 -11.00 2.01
CA ILE A 31 3.76 -9.62 1.59
C ILE A 31 2.79 -8.63 2.26
N VAL A 32 1.48 -8.86 2.16
CA VAL A 32 0.45 -8.01 2.76
C VAL A 32 0.57 -8.00 4.27
N ASP A 33 0.84 -9.16 4.87
CA ASP A 33 0.96 -9.30 6.31
C ASP A 33 2.19 -8.57 6.86
N VAL A 34 3.29 -8.53 6.10
CA VAL A 34 4.45 -7.68 6.44
C VAL A 34 4.06 -6.22 6.44
N THR A 35 3.35 -5.73 5.43
CA THR A 35 2.93 -4.30 5.41
C THR A 35 2.02 -3.96 6.57
N ASN A 36 1.09 -4.85 6.92
CA ASN A 36 0.23 -4.70 8.10
C ASN A 36 1.05 -4.72 9.40
N TYR A 37 1.96 -5.68 9.55
CA TYR A 37 2.82 -5.76 10.73
C TYR A 37 3.64 -4.47 10.92
N ILE A 38 4.27 -3.96 9.87
CA ILE A 38 5.05 -2.73 9.91
C ILE A 38 4.16 -1.52 10.25
N MET A 39 2.96 -1.44 9.67
CA MET A 39 2.01 -0.37 9.99
C MET A 39 1.66 -0.34 11.48
N PHE A 40 1.41 -1.48 12.10
CA PHE A 40 1.07 -1.53 13.52
C PHE A 40 2.29 -1.39 14.44
N ALA A 41 3.47 -1.86 14.01
CA ALA A 41 4.70 -1.79 14.80
C ALA A 41 5.30 -0.36 14.82
N TYR A 42 5.22 0.35 13.70
CA TYR A 42 5.90 1.64 13.52
C TYR A 42 4.95 2.81 13.23
N GLY A 43 3.65 2.56 13.12
CA GLY A 43 2.67 3.61 12.82
C GLY A 43 2.70 4.11 11.36
N GLN A 44 3.47 3.46 10.48
CA GLN A 44 3.64 3.84 9.09
C GLN A 44 2.86 2.89 8.18
N PRO A 45 1.75 3.33 7.54
CA PRO A 45 1.09 2.53 6.52
C PRO A 45 1.96 2.39 5.28
N LEU A 46 1.97 1.18 4.71
CA LEU A 46 2.63 0.88 3.44
C LEU A 46 1.61 0.25 2.48
N HIS A 47 1.90 0.36 1.18
CA HIS A 47 1.18 -0.41 0.18
C HIS A 47 2.15 -1.27 -0.64
N CYS A 48 1.67 -2.44 -1.05
CA CYS A 48 2.41 -3.37 -1.89
C CYS A 48 1.66 -3.58 -3.20
N PHE A 49 2.32 -3.25 -4.30
CA PHE A 49 1.79 -3.44 -5.64
C PHE A 49 2.44 -4.66 -6.29
N ASP A 50 1.70 -5.37 -7.12
CA ASP A 50 2.31 -6.21 -8.16
C ASP A 50 2.99 -5.28 -9.16
N ALA A 51 4.34 -5.29 -9.19
CA ALA A 51 5.11 -4.36 -10.01
C ALA A 51 4.90 -4.60 -11.52
N ASP A 52 4.60 -5.84 -11.92
CA ASP A 52 4.38 -6.21 -13.32
C ASP A 52 3.01 -5.73 -13.83
N MET A 53 2.07 -5.44 -12.91
CA MET A 53 0.75 -4.87 -13.23
C MET A 53 0.76 -3.35 -13.32
N ILE A 54 1.87 -2.68 -12.96
CA ILE A 54 1.99 -1.22 -13.06
C ILE A 54 2.23 -0.83 -14.51
N LYS A 55 1.19 -0.41 -15.20
CA LYS A 55 1.27 -0.01 -16.61
C LYS A 55 2.27 1.12 -16.81
N GLY A 56 3.14 0.94 -17.80
CA GLY A 56 4.24 1.85 -18.10
C GLY A 56 5.37 1.88 -17.06
N GLY A 57 5.35 0.99 -16.06
CA GLY A 57 6.40 0.89 -15.03
C GLY A 57 6.59 2.18 -14.22
N LYS A 58 5.56 3.03 -14.14
CA LYS A 58 5.65 4.35 -13.52
C LYS A 58 4.51 4.57 -12.54
N VAL A 59 4.86 5.04 -11.35
CA VAL A 59 3.90 5.49 -10.33
C VAL A 59 3.87 7.01 -10.29
N VAL A 60 2.66 7.59 -10.32
CA VAL A 60 2.44 9.03 -10.29
C VAL A 60 1.37 9.34 -9.25
N VAL A 61 1.67 10.24 -8.33
CA VAL A 61 0.70 10.75 -7.36
C VAL A 61 0.09 12.04 -7.88
N LYS A 62 -1.22 12.04 -8.13
CA LYS A 62 -1.96 13.17 -8.69
C LYS A 62 -3.43 13.13 -8.34
N THR A 63 -4.14 14.22 -8.58
CA THR A 63 -5.62 14.23 -8.59
C THR A 63 -6.15 13.75 -9.93
N MET A 64 -7.35 13.18 -9.92
CA MET A 64 -8.04 12.73 -11.13
C MET A 64 -9.18 13.69 -11.49
N PRO A 65 -9.66 13.69 -12.74
CA PRO A 65 -10.87 14.42 -13.09
C PRO A 65 -12.06 14.05 -12.21
N GLU A 66 -12.93 15.02 -11.93
CA GLU A 66 -14.17 14.80 -11.17
C GLU A 66 -15.01 13.69 -11.81
N GLY A 67 -15.48 12.75 -10.98
CA GLY A 67 -16.32 11.64 -11.43
C GLY A 67 -15.55 10.46 -12.03
N THR A 68 -14.21 10.45 -12.01
CA THR A 68 -13.42 9.31 -12.48
C THR A 68 -13.85 8.02 -11.76
N PRO A 69 -14.26 6.96 -12.49
CA PRO A 69 -14.67 5.72 -11.87
C PRO A 69 -13.47 5.02 -11.19
N PHE A 70 -13.72 4.44 -10.03
CA PHE A 70 -12.73 3.71 -9.26
C PHE A 70 -13.39 2.55 -8.52
N VAL A 71 -12.80 1.35 -8.61
CA VAL A 71 -13.27 0.18 -7.90
C VAL A 71 -12.26 -0.19 -6.84
N THR A 72 -12.68 -0.26 -5.60
CA THR A 72 -11.84 -0.63 -4.46
C THR A 72 -11.52 -2.13 -4.42
N LEU A 73 -10.53 -2.54 -3.61
CA LEU A 73 -10.12 -3.94 -3.46
C LEU A 73 -11.25 -4.87 -3.01
N ASP A 74 -12.23 -4.36 -2.26
CA ASP A 74 -13.42 -5.07 -1.83
C ASP A 74 -14.54 -5.12 -2.90
N GLY A 75 -14.31 -4.48 -4.06
CA GLY A 75 -15.20 -4.51 -5.21
C GLY A 75 -16.26 -3.40 -5.23
N GLU A 76 -16.25 -2.48 -4.28
CA GLU A 76 -17.19 -1.36 -4.24
C GLU A 76 -16.81 -0.29 -5.29
N GLU A 77 -17.83 0.26 -5.95
CA GLU A 77 -17.67 1.29 -6.97
C GLU A 77 -17.74 2.70 -6.35
N HIS A 78 -16.75 3.52 -6.67
CA HIS A 78 -16.67 4.92 -6.26
C HIS A 78 -16.48 5.84 -7.47
N LYS A 79 -16.79 7.12 -7.29
CA LYS A 79 -16.45 8.18 -8.23
C LYS A 79 -15.50 9.15 -7.55
N LEU A 80 -14.27 9.22 -8.03
CA LEU A 80 -13.27 10.12 -7.47
C LEU A 80 -13.66 11.58 -7.65
N SER A 81 -13.37 12.39 -6.64
CA SER A 81 -13.47 13.83 -6.76
C SER A 81 -12.15 14.39 -7.31
N GLY A 82 -12.23 15.52 -8.03
CA GLY A 82 -11.05 16.29 -8.44
C GLY A 82 -10.16 16.78 -7.27
N ARG A 83 -10.58 16.50 -6.03
CA ARG A 83 -9.84 16.79 -4.80
C ARG A 83 -9.33 15.53 -4.10
N ASP A 84 -9.50 14.36 -4.69
CA ASP A 84 -8.93 13.12 -4.17
C ASP A 84 -7.54 12.91 -4.73
N LEU A 85 -6.58 12.68 -3.85
CA LEU A 85 -5.25 12.28 -4.25
C LEU A 85 -5.27 10.80 -4.61
N ALA A 86 -4.74 10.46 -5.77
CA ALA A 86 -4.64 9.08 -6.23
C ALA A 86 -3.20 8.69 -6.54
N ILE A 87 -2.86 7.46 -6.25
CA ILE A 87 -1.64 6.81 -6.74
C ILE A 87 -2.02 6.15 -8.05
N CYS A 88 -1.38 6.56 -9.13
CA CYS A 88 -1.73 6.15 -10.50
C CYS A 88 -0.55 5.48 -11.20
N ASN A 89 -0.85 4.62 -12.16
CA ASN A 89 0.09 4.31 -13.24
C ASN A 89 -0.05 5.34 -14.37
N VAL A 90 0.46 5.07 -15.57
CA VAL A 90 0.37 6.01 -16.70
C VAL A 90 -1.03 6.16 -17.26
N GLU A 91 -1.94 5.21 -17.01
CA GLU A 91 -3.27 5.14 -17.61
C GLU A 91 -4.39 5.43 -16.60
N GLU A 92 -4.30 4.87 -15.38
CA GLU A 92 -5.42 4.81 -14.45
C GLU A 92 -5.01 4.96 -12.98
N PRO A 93 -5.95 5.31 -12.08
CA PRO A 93 -5.72 5.32 -10.65
C PRO A 93 -5.66 3.87 -10.12
N MET A 94 -4.67 3.60 -9.28
CA MET A 94 -4.46 2.30 -8.62
C MET A 94 -4.91 2.32 -7.15
N CYS A 95 -4.83 3.48 -6.49
CA CYS A 95 -5.25 3.65 -5.10
C CYS A 95 -5.81 5.04 -4.87
N ILE A 96 -6.78 5.18 -3.95
CA ILE A 96 -7.04 6.44 -3.28
C ILE A 96 -5.93 6.60 -2.23
N ALA A 97 -5.02 7.54 -2.46
CA ALA A 97 -3.79 7.68 -1.70
C ALA A 97 -4.04 7.75 -0.19
N GLY A 98 -3.43 6.85 0.56
CA GLY A 98 -3.55 6.77 2.02
C GLY A 98 -4.94 6.37 2.55
N VAL A 99 -5.88 6.00 1.67
CA VAL A 99 -7.25 5.61 2.06
C VAL A 99 -7.53 4.16 1.69
N PHE A 100 -7.53 3.81 0.40
CA PHE A 100 -7.90 2.46 -0.03
C PHE A 100 -7.25 2.06 -1.35
N GLY A 101 -6.79 0.81 -1.44
CA GLY A 101 -6.29 0.22 -2.68
C GLY A 101 -7.40 -0.05 -3.70
N GLY A 102 -7.07 0.04 -4.98
CA GLY A 102 -7.97 -0.29 -6.08
C GLY A 102 -7.87 -1.75 -6.50
N LYS A 103 -8.94 -2.25 -7.09
CA LYS A 103 -8.99 -3.59 -7.69
C LYS A 103 -7.89 -3.73 -8.73
N GLY A 104 -7.08 -4.78 -8.62
CA GLY A 104 -5.95 -5.04 -9.51
C GLY A 104 -4.62 -4.40 -9.06
N SER A 105 -4.59 -3.60 -7.97
CA SER A 105 -3.34 -3.04 -7.44
C SER A 105 -2.66 -3.90 -6.37
N GLY A 106 -3.31 -4.97 -5.94
CA GLY A 106 -2.81 -5.84 -4.86
C GLY A 106 -1.79 -6.87 -5.32
N THR A 107 -1.28 -7.65 -4.36
CA THR A 107 -0.39 -8.80 -4.60
C THR A 107 -1.17 -10.11 -4.48
N TYR A 108 -0.88 -11.04 -5.38
CA TYR A 108 -1.53 -12.35 -5.51
C TYR A 108 -0.47 -13.46 -5.47
N GLU A 109 -0.86 -14.70 -5.35
CA GLU A 109 0.05 -15.87 -5.36
C GLU A 109 0.92 -15.95 -6.64
N THR A 110 0.41 -15.37 -7.74
CA THR A 110 1.14 -15.27 -9.02
C THR A 110 2.16 -14.13 -9.07
N THR A 111 2.09 -13.18 -8.16
CA THR A 111 3.01 -12.03 -8.11
C THR A 111 4.44 -12.49 -7.84
N ARG A 112 5.38 -11.98 -8.61
CA ARG A 112 6.82 -12.26 -8.48
C ARG A 112 7.64 -11.00 -8.21
N ASN A 113 7.18 -9.87 -8.68
CA ASN A 113 7.85 -8.59 -8.49
C ASN A 113 6.94 -7.67 -7.68
N VAL A 114 7.44 -7.15 -6.58
CA VAL A 114 6.66 -6.35 -5.61
C VAL A 114 7.25 -4.96 -5.51
N LEU A 115 6.44 -3.93 -5.73
CA LEU A 115 6.78 -2.56 -5.40
C LEU A 115 6.20 -2.24 -4.03
N LEU A 116 7.07 -1.95 -3.04
CA LEU A 116 6.67 -1.40 -1.75
C LEU A 116 6.67 0.12 -1.80
N GLU A 117 5.55 0.70 -1.42
CA GLU A 117 5.37 2.14 -1.27
C GLU A 117 5.22 2.47 0.21
N SER A 118 5.96 3.48 0.65
CA SER A 118 5.84 4.12 1.96
C SER A 118 5.84 5.62 1.72
N ALA A 119 4.81 6.31 2.16
CA ALA A 119 4.63 7.72 1.85
C ALA A 119 4.20 8.54 3.07
N TYR A 120 4.38 9.84 2.97
CA TYR A 120 3.72 10.82 3.82
C TYR A 120 2.66 11.54 2.99
N PHE A 121 1.43 11.56 3.49
CA PHE A 121 0.34 12.32 2.89
C PHE A 121 -0.18 13.38 3.85
N ASN A 122 -0.60 14.52 3.32
CA ASN A 122 -1.20 15.57 4.12
C ASN A 122 -2.46 15.08 4.85
N PRO A 123 -2.49 15.12 6.19
CA PRO A 123 -3.59 14.56 7.00
C PRO A 123 -4.97 15.11 6.63
N THR A 124 -5.05 16.40 6.29
CA THR A 124 -6.32 17.05 5.94
C THR A 124 -6.89 16.51 4.63
N TRP A 125 -6.02 16.24 3.65
CA TRP A 125 -6.45 15.66 2.37
C TRP A 125 -6.99 14.25 2.57
N ILE A 126 -6.25 13.40 3.29
CA ILE A 126 -6.68 12.03 3.56
C ILE A 126 -8.01 11.98 4.31
N ARG A 127 -8.15 12.78 5.38
CA ARG A 127 -9.40 12.86 6.14
C ARG A 127 -10.59 13.29 5.26
N LYS A 128 -10.41 14.26 4.36
CA LYS A 128 -11.47 14.71 3.47
C LYS A 128 -11.86 13.66 2.45
N SER A 129 -10.88 12.96 1.85
CA SER A 129 -11.13 11.86 0.90
C SER A 129 -11.80 10.68 1.58
N ALA A 130 -11.28 10.21 2.73
CA ALA A 130 -11.88 9.12 3.49
C ALA A 130 -13.36 9.39 3.83
N ARG A 131 -13.67 10.60 4.33
CA ARG A 131 -15.04 10.99 4.64
C ARG A 131 -15.95 11.09 3.42
N ARG A 132 -15.44 11.61 2.31
CA ARG A 132 -16.21 11.74 1.05
C ARG A 132 -16.68 10.40 0.54
N HIS A 133 -15.83 9.39 0.63
CA HIS A 133 -16.13 8.04 0.17
C HIS A 133 -16.74 7.14 1.24
N GLY A 134 -16.87 7.61 2.48
CA GLY A 134 -17.34 6.78 3.61
C GLY A 134 -16.37 5.65 3.97
N LEU A 135 -15.10 5.78 3.59
CA LEU A 135 -14.07 4.78 3.81
C LEU A 135 -13.30 5.07 5.11
N SER A 136 -13.16 4.04 5.95
CA SER A 136 -12.37 4.09 7.18
C SER A 136 -11.48 2.85 7.24
N THR A 137 -10.17 3.05 7.12
CA THR A 137 -9.18 1.99 7.15
C THR A 137 -8.12 2.26 8.21
N ASP A 138 -7.37 1.25 8.59
CA ASP A 138 -6.22 1.38 9.48
C ASP A 138 -5.17 2.37 8.95
N ALA A 139 -5.01 2.43 7.63
CA ALA A 139 -4.12 3.38 6.96
C ALA A 139 -4.68 4.81 7.06
N SER A 140 -5.94 5.04 6.65
CA SER A 140 -6.55 6.37 6.69
C SER A 140 -6.64 6.92 8.12
N PHE A 141 -6.91 6.05 9.10
CA PHE A 141 -6.92 6.40 10.53
C PHE A 141 -5.57 6.99 10.98
N ARG A 142 -4.46 6.43 10.51
CA ARG A 142 -3.11 6.92 10.85
C ARG A 142 -2.76 8.19 10.09
N PHE A 143 -2.94 8.20 8.78
CA PHE A 143 -2.63 9.36 7.95
C PHE A 143 -3.45 10.60 8.34
N GLU A 144 -4.75 10.46 8.61
CA GLU A 144 -5.60 11.61 8.96
C GLU A 144 -5.24 12.26 10.30
N ARG A 145 -4.52 11.55 11.17
CA ARG A 145 -4.02 12.04 12.46
C ARG A 145 -2.60 12.55 12.40
N GLY A 146 -1.91 12.28 11.30
CA GLY A 146 -0.50 12.58 11.10
C GLY A 146 0.39 11.41 11.48
N ILE A 147 1.33 11.12 10.61
CA ILE A 147 2.41 10.15 10.83
C ILE A 147 3.74 10.91 10.92
N ASP A 148 4.77 10.26 11.45
CA ASP A 148 6.12 10.84 11.48
C ASP A 148 6.76 10.79 10.07
N PRO A 149 6.99 11.94 9.40
CA PRO A 149 7.61 11.93 8.07
C PRO A 149 9.05 11.38 8.08
N ASN A 150 9.74 11.42 9.22
CA ASN A 150 11.09 10.86 9.34
C ASN A 150 11.09 9.32 9.43
N GLY A 151 9.95 8.73 9.82
CA GLY A 151 9.77 7.28 9.91
C GLY A 151 9.58 6.58 8.57
N VAL A 152 9.20 7.30 7.50
CA VAL A 152 8.81 6.76 6.19
C VAL A 152 9.87 5.82 5.60
N ILE A 153 11.11 6.29 5.50
CA ILE A 153 12.22 5.48 4.93
C ILE A 153 12.62 4.33 5.85
N TYR A 154 12.59 4.56 7.17
CA TYR A 154 12.91 3.51 8.12
C TYR A 154 11.92 2.34 8.00
N ALA A 155 10.63 2.62 8.02
CA ALA A 155 9.59 1.60 7.88
C ALA A 155 9.66 0.87 6.53
N LEU A 156 9.95 1.59 5.44
CA LEU A 156 10.17 0.99 4.12
C LEU A 156 11.33 -0.01 4.13
N LYS A 157 12.45 0.34 4.75
CA LYS A 157 13.60 -0.56 4.89
C LYS A 157 13.26 -1.81 5.70
N GLN A 158 12.56 -1.64 6.82
CA GLN A 158 12.11 -2.78 7.65
C GLN A 158 11.17 -3.71 6.86
N ALA A 159 10.19 -3.14 6.15
CA ALA A 159 9.29 -3.91 5.30
C ALA A 159 10.04 -4.67 4.19
N ALA A 160 10.94 -3.99 3.49
CA ALA A 160 11.71 -4.61 2.41
C ALA A 160 12.60 -5.78 2.89
N MET A 161 13.26 -5.61 4.04
CA MET A 161 14.09 -6.66 4.62
C MET A 161 13.25 -7.84 5.07
N LEU A 162 12.10 -7.59 5.71
CA LEU A 162 11.20 -8.65 6.17
C LEU A 162 10.53 -9.37 4.99
N CYS A 163 10.11 -8.66 3.93
CA CYS A 163 9.63 -9.27 2.70
C CYS A 163 10.69 -10.15 2.05
N LYS A 164 11.95 -9.68 1.98
CA LYS A 164 13.07 -10.49 1.47
C LYS A 164 13.27 -11.76 2.28
N GLU A 165 13.19 -11.68 3.61
CA GLU A 165 13.33 -12.83 4.50
C GLU A 165 12.20 -13.85 4.30
N LEU A 166 10.95 -13.39 4.23
CA LEU A 166 9.77 -14.27 4.24
C LEU A 166 9.30 -14.72 2.86
N ALA A 167 9.55 -13.92 1.82
CA ALA A 167 9.15 -14.23 0.45
C ALA A 167 10.33 -14.61 -0.45
N GLY A 168 11.55 -14.58 0.06
CA GLY A 168 12.75 -14.70 -0.77
C GLY A 168 12.92 -13.49 -1.69
N GLY A 169 13.59 -13.70 -2.80
CA GLY A 169 13.82 -12.64 -3.78
C GLY A 169 14.95 -11.69 -3.39
N GLU A 170 15.07 -10.64 -4.16
CA GLU A 170 16.15 -9.66 -4.03
C GLU A 170 15.64 -8.22 -4.17
N ILE A 171 16.28 -7.30 -3.47
CA ILE A 171 16.03 -5.87 -3.64
C ILE A 171 16.65 -5.46 -4.98
N ALA A 172 15.80 -5.06 -5.93
CA ALA A 172 16.16 -4.88 -7.33
C ALA A 172 16.62 -3.46 -7.68
N MET A 173 16.50 -2.52 -6.76
CA MET A 173 16.86 -1.12 -6.98
C MET A 173 17.13 -0.41 -5.66
N GLU A 174 17.85 0.72 -5.74
CA GLU A 174 17.94 1.65 -4.62
C GLU A 174 16.57 2.25 -4.28
N ILE A 175 16.40 2.67 -3.02
CA ILE A 175 15.18 3.37 -2.60
C ILE A 175 15.01 4.64 -3.43
N LYS A 176 13.86 4.77 -4.08
CA LYS A 176 13.41 6.01 -4.71
C LYS A 176 12.67 6.85 -3.68
N ASP A 177 13.26 7.97 -3.30
CA ASP A 177 12.68 8.99 -2.43
C ASP A 177 12.44 10.25 -3.28
N VAL A 178 11.18 10.74 -3.30
CA VAL A 178 10.73 11.87 -4.13
C VAL A 178 9.72 12.73 -3.36
#